data_adb2aea6092bc10e8ed46acac10637ca
#
_entry.id   adb2aea6092bc10e8ed46acac10637ca
#
_cell.length_a   1.000
_cell.length_b   1.000
_cell.length_c   1.000
_cell.angle_alpha   90.00
_cell.angle_beta   90.00
_cell.angle_gamma   90.00
#
_symmetry.space_group_name_H-M   'P 1'
#
loop_
_entity.id
_entity.type
_entity.pdbx_description
1 polymer ?
#
loop_
_entity_poly.entity_id
_entity_poly.type
_entity_poly.pdbx_seq_one_letter_code
_entity_poly.pdbx_strand_id
1 'polypeptide(L)'
;SGILLVDMKYSIIEETFERINGNSNGVYYYLCDGNGDIIYHPRKVEIDRNKLAESNRELASYEDGIYELKLNGRKANYVISNMAYTGWKVVGVVPESTQIMSMNQFRYYIVITIIILLMMLLVVNRFISKRISKPIRELDESVKAYEAGGKKTFMLEVLQR
;
A
#
# COMPACT_ATOMS: atom_id res chain seq x y z
N SER A 1 24.05 -48.40 4.83
CA SER A 1 23.47 -47.14 5.32
C SER A 1 24.61 -46.26 5.81
N GLY A 2 24.84 -45.14 5.12
CA GLY A 2 25.83 -44.12 5.50
C GLY A 2 25.14 -42.98 6.23
N ILE A 3 25.76 -42.47 7.30
CA ILE A 3 25.31 -41.26 8.01
C ILE A 3 26.17 -40.11 7.47
N LEU A 4 25.53 -39.10 6.85
CA LEU A 4 26.19 -37.85 6.47
C LEU A 4 26.04 -36.87 7.61
N LEU A 5 27.12 -36.56 8.34
CA LEU A 5 27.15 -35.51 9.34
C LEU A 5 27.56 -34.20 8.66
N VAL A 6 26.67 -33.22 8.59
CA VAL A 6 26.99 -31.88 8.12
C VAL A 6 27.12 -30.98 9.33
N ASP A 7 28.37 -30.59 9.65
CA ASP A 7 28.62 -29.58 10.68
C ASP A 7 28.50 -28.17 10.03
N MET A 8 27.42 -27.48 10.31
CA MET A 8 27.20 -26.13 9.85
C MET A 8 27.51 -25.15 10.98
N LYS A 9 28.43 -24.22 10.74
CA LYS A 9 28.76 -23.19 11.74
C LYS A 9 27.55 -22.30 11.97
N TYR A 10 27.07 -22.21 13.20
CA TYR A 10 25.94 -21.34 13.60
C TYR A 10 26.11 -19.89 13.13
N SER A 11 27.37 -19.39 13.09
CA SER A 11 27.68 -18.05 12.61
C SER A 11 27.26 -17.76 11.15
N ILE A 12 27.20 -18.79 10.30
CA ILE A 12 26.71 -18.61 8.91
C ILE A 12 25.20 -18.37 8.88
N ILE A 13 24.46 -19.09 9.72
CA ILE A 13 23.00 -18.92 9.87
C ILE A 13 22.73 -17.52 10.41
N GLU A 14 23.42 -17.12 11.47
CA GLU A 14 23.30 -15.82 12.11
C GLU A 14 23.56 -14.68 11.11
N GLU A 15 24.69 -14.68 10.43
CA GLU A 15 25.04 -13.66 9.42
C GLU A 15 24.02 -13.58 8.28
N THR A 16 23.53 -14.73 7.81
CA THR A 16 22.56 -14.79 6.72
C THR A 16 21.23 -14.18 7.15
N PHE A 17 20.71 -14.56 8.32
CA PHE A 17 19.44 -14.05 8.84
C PHE A 17 19.54 -12.60 9.30
N GLU A 18 20.68 -12.14 9.82
CA GLU A 18 20.91 -10.73 10.13
C GLU A 18 20.85 -9.86 8.87
N ARG A 19 21.44 -10.32 7.78
CA ARG A 19 21.39 -9.62 6.49
C ARG A 19 19.94 -9.52 5.94
N ILE A 20 19.17 -10.59 6.04
CA ILE A 20 17.75 -10.62 5.61
C ILE A 20 16.92 -9.70 6.50
N ASN A 21 17.09 -9.76 7.81
CA ASN A 21 16.34 -8.98 8.78
C ASN A 21 16.71 -7.49 8.77
N GLY A 22 17.96 -7.15 8.45
CA GLY A 22 18.43 -5.76 8.41
C GLY A 22 17.77 -4.90 7.34
N ASN A 23 17.24 -5.50 6.28
CA ASN A 23 16.56 -4.82 5.17
C ASN A 23 15.02 -4.86 5.25
N SER A 24 14.45 -5.42 6.30
CA SER A 24 13.02 -5.68 6.39
C SER A 24 12.31 -4.61 7.21
N ASN A 25 11.40 -3.86 6.59
CA ASN A 25 10.55 -2.81 7.19
C ASN A 25 9.60 -3.37 8.27
N GLY A 26 10.14 -3.82 9.42
CA GLY A 26 9.35 -4.38 10.52
C GLY A 26 8.93 -5.84 10.35
N VAL A 27 9.14 -6.43 9.18
CA VAL A 27 9.05 -7.88 8.96
C VAL A 27 10.31 -8.52 9.52
N TYR A 28 10.21 -9.66 10.14
CA TYR A 28 11.40 -10.41 10.58
C TYR A 28 11.23 -11.89 10.34
N TYR A 29 12.38 -12.54 10.16
CA TYR A 29 12.47 -13.97 9.90
C TYR A 29 13.24 -14.66 11.01
N TYR A 30 12.76 -15.80 11.44
CA TYR A 30 13.45 -16.66 12.39
C TYR A 30 13.45 -18.11 11.94
N LEU A 31 14.29 -18.92 12.55
CA LEU A 31 14.49 -20.32 12.23
C LEU A 31 14.18 -21.17 13.46
N CYS A 32 13.38 -22.21 13.29
CA CYS A 32 13.12 -23.21 14.32
C CYS A 32 13.30 -24.63 13.77
N ASP A 33 13.45 -25.58 14.65
CA ASP A 33 13.50 -27.00 14.31
C ASP A 33 12.08 -27.58 14.09
N GLY A 34 11.99 -28.88 13.78
CA GLY A 34 10.72 -29.57 13.57
C GLY A 34 9.80 -29.62 14.81
N ASN A 35 10.34 -29.44 16.01
CA ASN A 35 9.59 -29.41 17.27
C ASN A 35 9.12 -27.98 17.61
N GLY A 36 9.59 -26.99 16.89
CA GLY A 36 9.32 -25.59 17.14
C GLY A 36 10.30 -24.90 18.07
N ASP A 37 11.42 -25.57 18.41
CA ASP A 37 12.47 -24.95 19.23
C ASP A 37 13.29 -23.97 18.38
N ILE A 38 13.54 -22.76 18.92
CA ILE A 38 14.20 -21.68 18.18
C ILE A 38 15.68 -22.00 17.96
N ILE A 39 16.10 -22.07 16.71
CA ILE A 39 17.51 -22.15 16.32
C ILE A 39 18.10 -20.75 16.21
N TYR A 40 17.41 -19.84 15.52
CA TYR A 40 17.81 -18.45 15.37
C TYR A 40 16.58 -17.52 15.46
N HIS A 41 16.73 -16.42 16.21
CA HIS A 41 15.71 -15.37 16.27
C HIS A 41 16.39 -14.00 16.39
N PRO A 42 16.01 -12.98 15.60
CA PRO A 42 16.64 -11.66 15.61
C PRO A 42 16.47 -10.91 16.93
N ARG A 43 15.44 -11.29 17.73
CA ARG A 43 15.16 -10.73 19.05
C ARG A 43 15.39 -11.76 20.17
N LYS A 44 16.38 -12.62 20.03
CA LYS A 44 16.65 -13.67 21.01
C LYS A 44 16.82 -13.13 22.43
N VAL A 45 17.49 -12.00 22.59
CA VAL A 45 17.68 -11.34 23.90
C VAL A 45 16.34 -10.93 24.55
N GLU A 46 15.33 -10.55 23.75
CA GLU A 46 14.00 -10.21 24.27
C GLU A 46 13.22 -11.47 24.69
N ILE A 47 13.40 -12.57 23.97
CA ILE A 47 12.82 -13.88 24.28
C ILE A 47 13.46 -14.41 25.56
N ASP A 48 14.77 -14.42 25.68
CA ASP A 48 15.51 -14.88 26.87
C ASP A 48 15.16 -14.08 28.13
N ARG A 49 14.77 -12.82 27.96
CA ARG A 49 14.29 -11.96 29.06
C ARG A 49 12.77 -12.05 29.30
N ASN A 50 12.08 -12.98 28.69
CA ASN A 50 10.62 -13.14 28.76
C ASN A 50 9.82 -11.87 28.36
N LYS A 51 10.42 -10.96 27.61
CA LYS A 51 9.75 -9.76 27.10
C LYS A 51 8.97 -10.02 25.82
N LEU A 52 9.41 -11.01 25.06
CA LEU A 52 8.75 -11.48 23.86
C LEU A 52 8.57 -12.99 24.00
N ALA A 53 7.36 -13.42 24.31
CA ALA A 53 7.02 -14.83 24.32
C ALA A 53 6.43 -15.21 22.96
N GLU A 54 7.17 -15.93 22.14
CA GLU A 54 6.64 -16.55 20.94
C GLU A 54 6.43 -18.05 21.21
N SER A 55 5.19 -18.51 21.00
CA SER A 55 4.85 -19.92 21.15
C SER A 55 5.17 -20.65 19.86
N ASN A 56 6.41 -21.11 19.76
CA ASN A 56 6.86 -21.80 18.55
C ASN A 56 6.28 -23.21 18.42
N ARG A 57 5.91 -23.84 19.51
CA ARG A 57 5.32 -25.19 19.50
C ARG A 57 4.01 -25.25 18.75
N GLU A 58 3.21 -24.18 18.79
CA GLU A 58 1.99 -24.12 18.00
C GLU A 58 2.31 -24.12 16.50
N LEU A 59 3.40 -23.44 16.10
CA LEU A 59 3.81 -23.37 14.69
C LEU A 59 4.44 -24.66 14.18
N ALA A 60 4.87 -25.57 15.05
CA ALA A 60 5.47 -26.85 14.66
C ALA A 60 4.52 -27.72 13.84
N SER A 61 3.20 -27.62 14.06
CA SER A 61 2.16 -28.38 13.35
C SER A 61 1.73 -27.79 12.00
N TYR A 62 2.15 -26.56 11.66
CA TYR A 62 1.74 -25.92 10.42
C TYR A 62 2.62 -26.35 9.25
N GLU A 63 1.98 -26.56 8.10
CA GLU A 63 2.62 -26.82 6.80
C GLU A 63 3.05 -25.52 6.14
N ASP A 64 3.63 -25.62 4.92
CA ASP A 64 4.01 -24.45 4.13
C ASP A 64 2.78 -23.60 3.80
N GLY A 65 2.85 -22.31 4.09
CA GLY A 65 1.73 -21.43 3.83
C GLY A 65 1.81 -20.10 4.55
N ILE A 66 0.75 -19.31 4.40
CA ILE A 66 0.55 -18.03 5.07
C ILE A 66 -0.64 -18.16 6.01
N TYR A 67 -0.41 -17.87 7.28
CA TYR A 67 -1.39 -18.02 8.34
C TYR A 67 -1.54 -16.71 9.11
N GLU A 68 -2.77 -16.26 9.28
CA GLU A 68 -3.08 -15.16 10.19
C GLU A 68 -3.30 -15.70 11.59
N LEU A 69 -2.34 -15.48 12.47
CA LEU A 69 -2.36 -16.01 13.82
C LEU A 69 -2.27 -14.89 14.85
N LYS A 70 -2.91 -15.13 16.00
CA LYS A 70 -2.82 -14.24 17.15
C LYS A 70 -2.00 -14.92 18.22
N LEU A 71 -0.69 -14.72 18.20
CA LEU A 71 0.21 -15.24 19.21
C LEU A 71 0.48 -14.15 20.27
N ASN A 72 0.39 -14.54 21.54
CA ASN A 72 0.66 -13.64 22.68
C ASN A 72 -0.10 -12.30 22.63
N GLY A 73 -1.35 -12.32 22.15
CA GLY A 73 -2.18 -11.13 22.05
C GLY A 73 -1.90 -10.23 20.85
N ARG A 74 -0.88 -10.52 20.05
CA ARG A 74 -0.52 -9.77 18.82
C ARG A 74 -0.95 -10.55 17.59
N LYS A 75 -1.68 -9.88 16.70
CA LYS A 75 -2.00 -10.41 15.38
C LYS A 75 -0.83 -10.18 14.43
N ALA A 76 -0.48 -11.20 13.68
CA ALA A 76 0.52 -11.12 12.63
C ALA A 76 0.23 -12.17 11.55
N ASN A 77 0.72 -11.93 10.34
CA ASN A 77 0.76 -12.95 9.31
C ASN A 77 2.09 -13.71 9.41
N TYR A 78 1.97 -15.00 9.56
CA TYR A 78 3.09 -15.93 9.64
C TYR A 78 3.23 -16.65 8.31
N VAL A 79 4.39 -16.49 7.68
CA VAL A 79 4.77 -17.20 6.46
C VAL A 79 5.67 -18.35 6.87
N ILE A 80 5.20 -19.57 6.73
CA ILE A 80 5.93 -20.77 7.17
C ILE A 80 6.42 -21.52 5.93
N SER A 81 7.70 -21.89 5.94
CA SER A 81 8.31 -22.74 4.94
C SER A 81 9.15 -23.83 5.58
N ASN A 82 8.82 -25.08 5.27
CA ASN A 82 9.48 -26.25 5.78
C ASN A 82 10.67 -26.64 4.90
N MET A 83 11.82 -26.86 5.50
CA MET A 83 13.01 -27.35 4.79
C MET A 83 13.01 -28.88 4.74
N ALA A 84 12.82 -29.45 3.56
CA ALA A 84 12.65 -30.90 3.35
C ALA A 84 13.81 -31.76 3.87
N TYR A 85 15.04 -31.27 3.86
CA TYR A 85 16.22 -32.05 4.24
C TYR A 85 16.55 -32.03 5.72
N THR A 86 16.29 -30.90 6.40
CA THR A 86 16.67 -30.71 7.82
C THR A 86 15.47 -30.87 8.76
N GLY A 87 14.25 -30.79 8.21
CA GLY A 87 13.05 -30.68 9.01
C GLY A 87 12.91 -29.33 9.73
N TRP A 88 13.77 -28.35 9.42
CA TRP A 88 13.69 -27.01 9.98
C TRP A 88 12.60 -26.20 9.31
N LYS A 89 12.12 -25.18 10.02
CA LYS A 89 11.12 -24.25 9.52
C LYS A 89 11.65 -22.85 9.53
N VAL A 90 11.55 -22.16 8.38
CA VAL A 90 11.75 -20.72 8.29
C VAL A 90 10.40 -20.05 8.50
N VAL A 91 10.34 -19.16 9.46
CA VAL A 91 9.11 -18.46 9.82
C VAL A 91 9.32 -16.95 9.60
N GLY A 92 8.58 -16.40 8.65
CA GLY A 92 8.52 -14.95 8.42
C GLY A 92 7.33 -14.37 9.19
N VAL A 93 7.56 -13.34 9.97
CA VAL A 93 6.52 -12.65 10.74
C VAL A 93 6.30 -11.25 10.18
N VAL A 94 5.07 -11.00 9.73
CA VAL A 94 4.62 -9.69 9.23
C VAL A 94 3.63 -9.11 10.24
N PRO A 95 4.06 -8.22 11.14
CA PRO A 95 3.17 -7.63 12.13
C PRO A 95 2.04 -6.82 11.47
N GLU A 96 0.84 -6.87 12.04
CA GLU A 96 -0.31 -6.09 11.55
C GLU A 96 -0.01 -4.58 11.53
N SER A 97 0.76 -4.09 12.48
CA SER A 97 1.20 -2.69 12.53
C SER A 97 1.99 -2.24 11.28
N THR A 98 2.76 -3.15 10.69
CA THR A 98 3.53 -2.87 9.46
C THR A 98 2.61 -2.77 8.24
N GLN A 99 1.57 -3.60 8.17
CA GLN A 99 0.58 -3.56 7.09
C GLN A 99 -0.28 -2.30 7.14
N ILE A 100 -0.74 -1.92 8.32
CA ILE A 100 -1.57 -0.72 8.51
C ILE A 100 -0.80 0.55 8.16
N MET A 101 0.48 0.61 8.49
CA MET A 101 1.33 1.78 8.20
C MET A 101 1.51 2.00 6.70
N SER A 102 1.72 0.92 5.93
CA SER A 102 1.78 0.98 4.46
C SER A 102 0.44 1.37 3.84
N MET A 103 -0.67 0.80 4.29
CA MET A 103 -2.01 1.13 3.78
C MET A 103 -2.43 2.56 4.10
N ASN A 104 -2.08 3.10 5.27
CA ASN A 104 -2.39 4.49 5.62
C ASN A 104 -1.62 5.50 4.76
N GLN A 105 -0.36 5.21 4.42
CA GLN A 105 0.39 6.05 3.49
C GLN A 105 -0.25 6.07 2.10
N PHE A 106 -0.65 4.91 1.57
CA PHE A 106 -1.35 4.84 0.28
C PHE A 106 -2.68 5.60 0.28
N ARG A 107 -3.48 5.48 1.34
CA ARG A 107 -4.72 6.25 1.48
C ARG A 107 -4.47 7.76 1.47
N TYR A 108 -3.45 8.23 2.14
CA TYR A 108 -3.07 9.63 2.17
C TYR A 108 -2.68 10.15 0.78
N TYR A 109 -1.87 9.42 0.03
CA TYR A 109 -1.50 9.77 -1.35
C TYR A 109 -2.70 9.80 -2.29
N ILE A 110 -3.62 8.83 -2.17
CA ILE A 110 -4.84 8.79 -2.97
C ILE A 110 -5.70 10.03 -2.70
N VAL A 111 -5.92 10.40 -1.44
CA VAL A 111 -6.73 11.57 -1.06
C VAL A 111 -6.11 12.85 -1.61
N ILE A 112 -4.79 13.03 -1.46
CA ILE A 112 -4.08 14.21 -2.00
C ILE A 112 -4.22 14.27 -3.53
N THR A 113 -4.04 13.15 -4.22
CA THR A 113 -4.17 13.09 -5.69
C THR A 113 -5.56 13.50 -6.14
N ILE A 114 -6.61 13.04 -5.46
CA ILE A 114 -8.01 13.42 -5.75
C ILE A 114 -8.23 14.92 -5.54
N ILE A 115 -7.70 15.50 -4.46
CA ILE A 115 -7.83 16.94 -4.18
C ILE A 115 -7.13 17.77 -5.26
N ILE A 116 -5.93 17.39 -5.68
CA ILE A 116 -5.19 18.07 -6.75
C ILE A 116 -5.98 18.00 -8.08
N LEU A 117 -6.55 16.85 -8.41
CA LEU A 117 -7.34 16.64 -9.61
C LEU A 117 -8.60 17.51 -9.61
N LEU A 118 -9.30 17.61 -8.48
CA LEU A 118 -10.47 18.48 -8.32
C LEU A 118 -10.10 19.96 -8.48
N MET A 119 -9.00 20.40 -7.87
CA MET A 119 -8.50 21.77 -8.02
C MET A 119 -8.16 22.08 -9.47
N MET A 120 -7.52 21.16 -10.17
CA MET A 120 -7.20 21.32 -11.59
C MET A 120 -8.47 21.45 -12.45
N LEU A 121 -9.48 20.61 -12.19
CA LEU A 121 -10.78 20.69 -12.87
C LEU A 121 -11.47 22.04 -12.65
N LEU A 122 -11.46 22.59 -11.45
CA LEU A 122 -12.02 23.90 -11.15
C LEU A 122 -11.30 25.03 -11.89
N VAL A 123 -9.97 24.98 -11.97
CA VAL A 123 -9.16 25.96 -12.69
C VAL A 123 -9.46 25.91 -14.20
N VAL A 124 -9.49 24.70 -14.77
CA VAL A 124 -9.80 24.49 -16.20
C VAL A 124 -11.23 24.98 -16.51
N ASN A 125 -12.20 24.62 -15.68
CA ASN A 125 -13.59 25.07 -15.88
C ASN A 125 -13.72 26.60 -15.81
N ARG A 126 -13.03 27.24 -14.87
CA ARG A 126 -13.02 28.69 -14.74
C ARG A 126 -12.32 29.38 -15.95
N PHE A 127 -11.27 28.74 -16.48
CA PHE A 127 -10.55 29.24 -17.65
C PHE A 127 -11.40 29.13 -18.92
N ILE A 128 -12.04 27.99 -19.13
CA ILE A 128 -12.95 27.76 -20.26
C ILE A 128 -14.15 28.72 -20.18
N SER A 129 -14.76 28.86 -19.01
CA SER A 129 -15.90 29.76 -18.80
C SER A 129 -15.57 31.21 -19.09
N LYS A 130 -14.37 31.67 -18.73
CA LYS A 130 -13.93 33.04 -19.03
C LYS A 130 -13.56 33.28 -20.48
N ARG A 131 -12.95 32.31 -21.18
CA ARG A 131 -12.47 32.48 -22.54
C ARG A 131 -13.50 32.15 -23.62
N ILE A 132 -14.42 31.23 -23.36
CA ILE A 132 -15.33 30.74 -24.39
C ILE A 132 -16.75 31.25 -24.19
N SER A 133 -17.27 31.28 -22.94
CA SER A 133 -18.66 31.63 -22.70
C SER A 133 -18.94 33.13 -22.78
N LYS A 134 -17.98 34.00 -22.44
CA LYS A 134 -18.15 35.45 -22.57
C LYS A 134 -18.26 35.92 -24.02
N PRO A 135 -17.34 35.61 -24.95
CA PRO A 135 -17.43 36.09 -26.32
C PRO A 135 -18.63 35.54 -27.09
N ILE A 136 -19.11 34.35 -26.78
CA ILE A 136 -20.29 33.77 -27.41
C ILE A 136 -21.57 34.50 -26.97
N ARG A 137 -21.70 34.92 -25.73
CA ARG A 137 -22.82 35.73 -25.26
C ARG A 137 -22.84 37.13 -25.88
N GLU A 138 -21.70 37.76 -25.98
CA GLU A 138 -21.58 39.09 -26.62
C GLU A 138 -21.92 39.04 -28.14
N LEU A 139 -21.59 37.94 -28.80
CA LEU A 139 -21.99 37.72 -30.21
C LEU A 139 -23.52 37.52 -30.35
N ASP A 140 -24.14 36.72 -29.47
CA ASP A 140 -25.60 36.47 -29.48
C ASP A 140 -26.40 37.74 -29.17
N GLU A 141 -25.93 38.59 -28.26
CA GLU A 141 -26.53 39.89 -27.95
C GLU A 141 -26.33 40.88 -29.13
N SER A 142 -25.17 40.86 -29.76
CA SER A 142 -24.90 41.72 -30.94
C SER A 142 -25.75 41.33 -32.15
N VAL A 143 -25.94 40.04 -32.40
CA VAL A 143 -26.82 39.54 -33.48
C VAL A 143 -28.28 39.89 -33.22
N LYS A 144 -28.76 39.73 -32.00
CA LYS A 144 -30.14 40.13 -31.61
C LYS A 144 -30.36 41.63 -31.73
N ALA A 145 -29.38 42.46 -31.38
CA ALA A 145 -29.46 43.90 -31.54
C ALA A 145 -29.49 44.33 -33.04
N TYR A 146 -28.74 43.63 -33.89
CA TYR A 146 -28.73 43.87 -35.30
C TYR A 146 -30.05 43.47 -35.99
N GLU A 147 -30.64 42.34 -35.63
CA GLU A 147 -31.96 41.91 -36.09
C GLU A 147 -33.08 42.90 -35.67
N ALA A 148 -33.02 43.36 -34.41
CA ALA A 148 -34.00 44.34 -33.90
C ALA A 148 -33.87 45.70 -34.59
N GLY A 149 -32.61 46.15 -34.89
CA GLY A 149 -32.36 47.38 -35.64
C GLY A 149 -32.78 47.27 -37.09
N GLY A 150 -32.47 46.16 -37.78
CA GLY A 150 -32.90 45.92 -39.16
C GLY A 150 -34.39 45.86 -39.35
N LYS A 151 -35.14 45.26 -38.45
CA LYS A 151 -36.62 45.27 -38.45
C LYS A 151 -37.21 46.66 -38.27
N LYS A 152 -36.61 47.54 -37.47
CA LYS A 152 -37.06 48.91 -37.28
C LYS A 152 -36.86 49.75 -38.59
N THR A 153 -35.74 49.61 -39.25
CA THR A 153 -35.46 50.34 -40.50
C THR A 153 -36.38 49.88 -41.62
N PHE A 154 -36.62 48.60 -41.76
CA PHE A 154 -37.54 48.04 -42.74
C PHE A 154 -39.00 48.49 -42.53
N MET A 155 -39.47 48.53 -41.29
CA MET A 155 -40.79 49.01 -40.94
C MET A 155 -40.98 50.48 -41.24
N LEU A 156 -39.98 51.32 -41.03
CA LEU A 156 -40.03 52.75 -41.34
C LEU A 156 -40.05 52.97 -42.84
N GLU A 157 -39.37 52.21 -43.63
CA GLU A 157 -39.33 52.29 -45.10
C GLU A 157 -40.67 51.86 -45.74
N VAL A 158 -41.35 50.84 -45.14
CA VAL A 158 -42.69 50.40 -45.61
C VAL A 158 -43.80 51.35 -45.24
N LEU A 159 -43.67 52.12 -44.17
CA LEU A 159 -44.66 53.11 -43.72
C LEU A 159 -44.57 54.44 -44.46
N GLN A 160 -43.49 54.70 -45.19
CA GLN A 160 -43.27 55.90 -46.00
C GLN A 160 -43.64 55.73 -47.48
N ARG A 161 -44.09 54.54 -47.87
CA ARG A 161 -44.68 54.29 -49.21
C ARG A 161 -46.21 54.22 -49.12
#